data_992e8f27e2db5b18c79f47909af618c6
#
_entry.id   992e8f27e2db5b18c79f47909af618c6
#
_cell.length_a   1.000
_cell.length_b   1.000
_cell.length_c   1.000
_cell.angle_alpha   90.00
_cell.angle_beta   90.00
_cell.angle_gamma   90.00
#
_symmetry.space_group_name_H-M   'P 1'
#
loop_
_entity.id
_entity.type
_entity.pdbx_description
1 polymer ?
#
loop_
_entity_poly.entity_id
_entity_poly.type
_entity_poly.pdbx_seq_one_letter_code
_entity_poly.pdbx_strand_id
1 'polypeptide(L)'
;FERKLYASTSREGNKAMNLNSFIGLMGHSLKRVETSDGVILRDVREGESPDFVMRNSEYVLTLDADSMLLRDYCLRLVYQMEQPGNERVAVIQTPYSSYRGAPTRIERIAAATTDIQHMLHQGMTYYDATFWVGANAVIRKAALDDICVVSTEGTRTVKTYIQDRTVIEDTESSIDLGYFGWHLVNYPERLSYSATPPDFGSLVVQRRRWANGGLLIIGKFFRIVHARHQQGNDVSGRCA
;
A
#
# COMPACT_ATOMS: atom_id res chain seq x y z
N PHE A 1 -14.74 5.74 -10.97
CA PHE A 1 -13.68 6.70 -11.34
C PHE A 1 -12.64 6.04 -12.22
N GLU A 2 -12.45 6.57 -13.40
CA GLU A 2 -11.42 6.14 -14.34
C GLU A 2 -10.35 7.23 -14.45
N ARG A 3 -9.22 7.00 -13.80
CA ARG A 3 -8.12 7.94 -13.65
C ARG A 3 -7.63 8.54 -14.98
N LYS A 4 -7.48 7.72 -15.98
CA LYS A 4 -6.90 8.12 -17.27
C LYS A 4 -7.78 9.05 -18.13
N LEU A 5 -9.04 9.24 -17.74
CA LEU A 5 -9.94 10.21 -18.39
C LEU A 5 -9.57 11.66 -18.05
N TYR A 6 -8.81 11.87 -16.98
CA TYR A 6 -8.53 13.21 -16.47
C TYR A 6 -7.07 13.59 -16.69
N ALA A 7 -6.87 14.72 -17.37
CA ALA A 7 -5.54 15.27 -17.60
C ALA A 7 -4.86 15.76 -16.31
N SER A 8 -5.61 15.98 -15.24
CA SER A 8 -5.11 16.40 -13.92
C SER A 8 -4.56 15.24 -13.07
N THR A 9 -4.74 14.00 -13.49
CA THR A 9 -4.25 12.83 -12.77
C THR A 9 -3.09 12.17 -13.51
N SER A 10 -2.26 11.39 -12.79
CA SER A 10 -1.15 10.67 -13.40
C SER A 10 -1.61 9.69 -14.47
N ARG A 11 -0.87 9.58 -15.56
CA ARG A 11 -1.11 8.61 -16.65
C ARG A 11 -0.23 7.37 -16.54
N GLU A 12 0.65 7.31 -15.54
CA GLU A 12 1.52 6.16 -15.32
C GLU A 12 0.73 4.85 -15.14
N GLY A 13 1.14 3.81 -15.85
CA GLY A 13 0.42 2.54 -15.96
C GLY A 13 0.75 1.54 -14.85
N ASN A 14 0.91 1.98 -13.59
CA ASN A 14 1.23 1.12 -12.47
C ASN A 14 0.20 1.17 -11.34
N LYS A 15 0.24 0.18 -10.45
CA LYS A 15 -0.69 0.03 -9.33
C LYS A 15 -0.52 1.17 -8.31
N ALA A 16 0.71 1.51 -7.95
CA ALA A 16 0.99 2.55 -6.96
C ALA A 16 0.39 3.90 -7.39
N MET A 17 0.58 4.32 -8.64
CA MET A 17 0.00 5.55 -9.16
C MET A 17 -1.53 5.51 -9.23
N ASN A 18 -2.12 4.33 -9.44
CA ASN A 18 -3.57 4.19 -9.36
C ASN A 18 -4.09 4.44 -7.95
N LEU A 19 -3.42 3.86 -6.93
CA LEU A 19 -3.73 4.07 -5.53
C LEU A 19 -3.47 5.53 -5.11
N ASN A 20 -2.32 6.09 -5.46
CA ASN A 20 -1.95 7.47 -5.14
C ASN A 20 -2.96 8.49 -5.69
N SER A 21 -3.42 8.29 -6.93
CA SER A 21 -4.42 9.18 -7.54
C SER A 21 -5.75 9.13 -6.77
N PHE A 22 -6.20 7.95 -6.34
CA PHE A 22 -7.43 7.82 -5.57
C PHE A 22 -7.29 8.40 -4.16
N ILE A 23 -6.20 8.07 -3.45
CA ILE A 23 -5.92 8.56 -2.11
C ILE A 23 -5.79 10.09 -2.10
N GLY A 24 -5.12 10.65 -3.11
CA GLY A 24 -4.96 12.10 -3.26
C GLY A 24 -6.25 12.87 -3.52
N LEU A 25 -7.31 12.21 -3.95
CA LEU A 25 -8.63 12.83 -4.12
C LEU A 25 -9.51 12.75 -2.87
N MET A 26 -9.14 11.97 -1.86
CA MET A 26 -9.93 11.80 -0.65
C MET A 26 -10.04 13.12 0.12
N GLY A 27 -11.25 13.47 0.54
CA GLY A 27 -11.56 14.72 1.24
C GLY A 27 -11.87 15.91 0.31
N HIS A 28 -11.75 15.75 -1.01
CA HIS A 28 -12.00 16.80 -1.98
C HIS A 28 -13.41 16.75 -2.56
N SER A 29 -13.98 17.95 -2.81
CA SER A 29 -15.16 18.15 -3.63
C SER A 29 -14.70 18.68 -4.99
N LEU A 30 -14.99 17.93 -6.06
CA LEU A 30 -14.33 18.11 -7.35
C LEU A 30 -15.33 18.49 -8.44
N LYS A 31 -14.89 19.36 -9.34
CA LYS A 31 -15.57 19.77 -10.56
C LYS A 31 -14.80 19.28 -11.77
N ARG A 32 -15.53 18.73 -12.76
CA ARG A 32 -14.99 18.45 -14.09
C ARG A 32 -14.94 19.73 -14.90
N VAL A 33 -13.81 20.01 -15.50
CA VAL A 33 -13.62 21.18 -16.36
C VAL A 33 -12.94 20.74 -17.65
N GLU A 34 -13.49 21.12 -18.78
CA GLU A 34 -12.85 20.95 -20.07
C GLU A 34 -11.80 22.03 -20.30
N THR A 35 -10.62 21.64 -20.74
CA THR A 35 -9.53 22.55 -21.07
C THR A 35 -8.94 22.14 -22.42
N SER A 36 -8.03 22.98 -22.96
CA SER A 36 -7.29 22.67 -24.19
C SER A 36 -6.50 21.35 -24.09
N ASP A 37 -6.10 20.95 -22.88
CA ASP A 37 -5.29 19.76 -22.61
C ASP A 37 -6.13 18.51 -22.27
N GLY A 38 -7.46 18.65 -22.28
CA GLY A 38 -8.43 17.61 -21.94
C GLY A 38 -9.24 17.94 -20.68
N VAL A 39 -9.99 16.96 -20.21
CA VAL A 39 -10.82 17.12 -19.00
C VAL A 39 -9.94 17.09 -17.75
N ILE A 40 -10.10 18.04 -16.88
CA ILE A 40 -9.43 18.08 -15.58
C ILE A 40 -10.43 17.96 -14.41
N LEU A 41 -9.95 17.48 -13.28
CA LEU A 41 -10.62 17.59 -11.98
C LEU A 41 -9.95 18.72 -11.20
N ARG A 42 -10.74 19.64 -10.71
CA ARG A 42 -10.29 20.69 -9.77
C ARG A 42 -11.22 20.81 -8.58
N ASP A 43 -10.74 21.36 -7.50
CA ASP A 43 -11.60 21.69 -6.37
C ASP A 43 -12.70 22.67 -6.78
N VAL A 44 -13.90 22.48 -6.21
CA VAL A 44 -15.03 23.41 -6.41
C VAL A 44 -14.69 24.78 -5.85
N ARG A 45 -15.16 25.82 -6.52
CA ARG A 45 -15.12 27.20 -6.04
C ARG A 45 -16.37 27.51 -5.25
N GLU A 46 -16.34 28.60 -4.50
CA GLU A 46 -17.49 29.09 -3.77
C GLU A 46 -18.69 29.30 -4.71
N GLY A 47 -19.85 28.72 -4.33
CA GLY A 47 -21.07 28.76 -5.12
C GLY A 47 -21.19 27.72 -6.25
N GLU A 48 -20.18 26.88 -6.47
CA GLU A 48 -20.26 25.80 -7.45
C GLU A 48 -20.78 24.49 -6.83
N SER A 49 -21.58 23.74 -7.56
CA SER A 49 -21.95 22.36 -7.19
C SER A 49 -20.88 21.37 -7.64
N PRO A 50 -20.45 20.44 -6.77
CA PRO A 50 -19.49 19.41 -7.14
C PRO A 50 -20.09 18.37 -8.10
N ASP A 51 -19.26 17.85 -9.02
CA ASP A 51 -19.59 16.66 -9.80
C ASP A 51 -19.20 15.38 -9.04
N PHE A 52 -18.18 15.47 -8.17
CA PHE A 52 -17.74 14.38 -7.30
C PHE A 52 -17.46 14.89 -5.90
N VAL A 53 -17.91 14.14 -4.90
CA VAL A 53 -17.56 14.36 -3.49
C VAL A 53 -16.82 13.10 -3.02
N MET A 54 -15.52 13.23 -2.78
CA MET A 54 -14.68 12.14 -2.30
C MET A 54 -14.59 12.21 -0.78
N ARG A 55 -15.18 11.23 -0.09
CA ARG A 55 -15.14 11.18 1.38
C ARG A 55 -13.71 11.05 1.87
N ASN A 56 -13.39 11.77 2.94
CA ASN A 56 -12.15 11.54 3.67
C ASN A 56 -12.41 10.41 4.68
N SER A 57 -11.80 9.26 4.44
CA SER A 57 -11.95 8.08 5.29
C SER A 57 -10.70 7.88 6.13
N GLU A 58 -10.85 7.40 7.35
CA GLU A 58 -9.73 7.09 8.25
C GLU A 58 -8.92 5.86 7.78
N TYR A 59 -9.57 4.98 7.02
CA TYR A 59 -8.99 3.73 6.53
C TYR A 59 -9.11 3.62 5.01
N VAL A 60 -8.10 3.03 4.41
CA VAL A 60 -8.03 2.69 2.99
C VAL A 60 -7.90 1.18 2.87
N LEU A 61 -8.82 0.54 2.14
CA LEU A 61 -8.68 -0.85 1.75
C LEU A 61 -7.98 -0.92 0.40
N THR A 62 -6.83 -1.59 0.35
CA THR A 62 -6.10 -1.86 -0.90
C THR A 62 -6.21 -3.33 -1.26
N LEU A 63 -6.42 -3.61 -2.55
CA LEU A 63 -6.59 -4.96 -3.08
C LEU A 63 -5.89 -5.11 -4.42
N ASP A 64 -5.43 -6.32 -4.70
CA ASP A 64 -5.17 -6.71 -6.09
C ASP A 64 -6.50 -6.95 -6.81
N ALA A 65 -6.53 -6.75 -8.13
CA ALA A 65 -7.75 -6.83 -8.92
C ALA A 65 -8.40 -8.23 -8.92
N ASP A 66 -7.62 -9.25 -8.58
CA ASP A 66 -8.02 -10.65 -8.47
C ASP A 66 -8.24 -11.11 -7.02
N SER A 67 -8.17 -10.20 -6.04
CA SER A 67 -8.39 -10.56 -4.63
C SER A 67 -9.88 -10.71 -4.31
N MET A 68 -10.19 -11.78 -3.59
CA MET A 68 -11.51 -12.05 -3.02
C MET A 68 -11.42 -12.01 -1.51
N LEU A 69 -12.30 -11.23 -0.88
CA LEU A 69 -12.35 -11.07 0.57
C LEU A 69 -13.49 -11.88 1.18
N LEU A 70 -13.29 -12.37 2.39
CA LEU A 70 -14.39 -12.86 3.20
C LEU A 70 -15.23 -11.68 3.71
N ARG A 71 -16.49 -11.96 4.02
CA ARG A 71 -17.52 -10.95 4.31
C ARG A 71 -17.16 -9.99 5.45
N ASP A 72 -16.45 -10.48 6.45
CA ASP A 72 -16.10 -9.75 7.67
C ASP A 72 -14.66 -9.21 7.68
N TYR A 73 -13.98 -9.25 6.53
CA TYR A 73 -12.58 -8.81 6.39
C TYR A 73 -12.34 -7.41 6.96
N CYS A 74 -13.02 -6.40 6.42
CA CYS A 74 -12.83 -5.01 6.87
C CYS A 74 -13.23 -4.82 8.34
N LEU A 75 -14.36 -5.43 8.76
CA LEU A 75 -14.85 -5.31 10.12
C LEU A 75 -13.83 -5.80 11.14
N ARG A 76 -13.23 -6.97 10.90
CA ARG A 76 -12.23 -7.56 11.80
C ARG A 76 -10.95 -6.75 11.84
N LEU A 77 -10.45 -6.29 10.69
CA LEU A 77 -9.19 -5.57 10.65
C LEU A 77 -9.31 -4.16 11.23
N VAL A 78 -10.40 -3.45 10.93
CA VAL A 78 -10.67 -2.14 11.54
C VAL A 78 -10.89 -2.29 13.05
N TYR A 79 -11.65 -3.30 13.48
CA TYR A 79 -11.82 -3.58 14.91
C TYR A 79 -10.45 -3.78 15.60
N GLN A 80 -9.54 -4.52 14.98
CA GLN A 80 -8.20 -4.72 15.52
C GLN A 80 -7.38 -3.40 15.55
N MET A 81 -7.50 -2.55 14.52
CA MET A 81 -6.84 -1.25 14.50
C MET A 81 -7.34 -0.28 15.57
N GLU A 82 -8.61 -0.41 15.97
CA GLU A 82 -9.25 0.44 16.97
C GLU A 82 -9.06 -0.06 18.42
N GLN A 83 -8.35 -1.18 18.64
CA GLN A 83 -8.06 -1.62 19.99
C GLN A 83 -7.06 -0.67 20.66
N PRO A 84 -7.23 -0.41 21.99
CA PRO A 84 -6.27 0.39 22.76
C PRO A 84 -4.85 -0.16 22.61
N GLY A 85 -3.89 0.72 22.34
CA GLY A 85 -2.50 0.38 22.08
C GLY A 85 -2.16 0.14 20.61
N ASN A 86 -3.15 0.16 19.70
CA ASN A 86 -2.95 -0.01 18.25
C ASN A 86 -3.05 1.32 17.47
N GLU A 87 -2.94 2.46 18.14
CA GLU A 87 -3.04 3.79 17.51
C GLU A 87 -1.94 4.03 16.46
N ARG A 88 -0.80 3.36 16.63
CA ARG A 88 0.36 3.42 15.70
C ARG A 88 0.43 2.23 14.73
N VAL A 89 -0.61 1.42 14.64
CA VAL A 89 -0.71 0.40 13.60
C VAL A 89 -1.15 1.05 12.30
N ALA A 90 -0.25 1.08 11.31
CA ALA A 90 -0.50 1.64 9.99
C ALA A 90 -1.21 0.67 9.06
N VAL A 91 -0.79 -0.59 9.06
CA VAL A 91 -1.23 -1.60 8.09
C VAL A 91 -1.58 -2.88 8.82
N ILE A 92 -2.77 -3.41 8.54
CA ILE A 92 -3.09 -4.79 8.86
C ILE A 92 -3.42 -5.51 7.56
N GLN A 93 -2.68 -6.58 7.28
CA GLN A 93 -2.92 -7.49 6.16
C GLN A 93 -3.29 -8.88 6.67
N THR A 94 -3.90 -9.69 5.81
CA THR A 94 -4.19 -11.09 6.14
C THR A 94 -3.40 -12.03 5.25
N PRO A 95 -3.12 -13.26 5.72
CA PRO A 95 -2.72 -14.31 4.82
C PRO A 95 -3.70 -14.42 3.66
N TYR A 96 -3.17 -14.61 2.46
CA TYR A 96 -3.95 -14.99 1.29
C TYR A 96 -3.42 -16.30 0.72
N SER A 97 -4.23 -16.99 -0.05
CA SER A 97 -3.84 -18.22 -0.75
C SER A 97 -4.56 -18.25 -2.09
N SER A 98 -4.27 -19.26 -2.90
CA SER A 98 -5.02 -19.49 -4.13
C SER A 98 -6.49 -19.71 -3.84
N TYR A 99 -7.33 -19.48 -4.85
CA TYR A 99 -8.73 -19.86 -4.79
C TYR A 99 -8.92 -21.32 -4.42
N ARG A 100 -9.97 -21.61 -3.67
CA ARG A 100 -10.32 -23.01 -3.36
C ARG A 100 -10.59 -23.77 -4.67
N GLY A 101 -9.97 -24.94 -4.81
CA GLY A 101 -10.12 -25.73 -6.02
C GLY A 101 -9.23 -25.29 -7.19
N ALA A 102 -8.12 -24.58 -6.92
CA ALA A 102 -7.14 -24.21 -7.94
C ALA A 102 -6.79 -25.41 -8.83
N PRO A 103 -6.99 -25.31 -10.16
CA PRO A 103 -7.01 -26.47 -11.05
C PRO A 103 -5.62 -27.09 -11.27
N THR A 104 -4.57 -26.26 -11.32
CA THR A 104 -3.24 -26.77 -11.65
C THR A 104 -2.43 -27.14 -10.41
N ARG A 105 -1.46 -28.05 -10.59
CA ARG A 105 -0.51 -28.40 -9.54
C ARG A 105 0.39 -27.22 -9.17
N ILE A 106 0.75 -26.39 -10.16
CA ILE A 106 1.61 -25.21 -9.95
C ILE A 106 0.90 -24.18 -9.08
N GLU A 107 -0.37 -23.88 -9.32
CA GLU A 107 -1.15 -22.98 -8.47
C GLU A 107 -1.16 -23.42 -7.01
N ARG A 108 -1.35 -24.74 -6.76
CA ARG A 108 -1.32 -25.29 -5.40
C ARG A 108 0.06 -25.23 -4.75
N ILE A 109 1.14 -25.41 -5.52
CA ILE A 109 2.52 -25.24 -5.03
C ILE A 109 2.80 -23.78 -4.73
N ALA A 110 2.40 -22.84 -5.62
CA ALA A 110 2.53 -21.40 -5.41
C ALA A 110 1.77 -20.97 -4.14
N ALA A 111 0.55 -21.47 -3.93
CA ALA A 111 -0.23 -21.25 -2.73
C ALA A 111 0.50 -21.71 -1.46
N ALA A 112 1.04 -22.93 -1.47
CA ALA A 112 1.78 -23.46 -0.32
C ALA A 112 3.03 -22.61 0.02
N THR A 113 3.74 -22.11 -0.98
CA THR A 113 4.88 -21.18 -0.73
C THR A 113 4.43 -19.86 -0.13
N THR A 114 3.26 -19.34 -0.54
CA THR A 114 2.67 -18.15 0.03
C THR A 114 2.21 -18.37 1.48
N ASP A 115 1.66 -19.54 1.78
CA ASP A 115 1.28 -19.91 3.15
C ASP A 115 2.50 -19.92 4.10
N ILE A 116 3.63 -20.48 3.66
CA ILE A 116 4.89 -20.46 4.42
C ILE A 116 5.37 -19.02 4.65
N GLN A 117 5.30 -18.17 3.62
CA GLN A 117 5.64 -16.77 3.73
C GLN A 117 4.80 -16.06 4.81
N HIS A 118 3.49 -16.32 4.85
CA HIS A 118 2.62 -15.74 5.86
C HIS A 118 2.88 -16.25 7.29
N MET A 119 3.30 -17.50 7.45
CA MET A 119 3.77 -18.00 8.76
C MET A 119 4.99 -17.20 9.25
N LEU A 120 5.93 -16.89 8.34
CA LEU A 120 7.07 -16.03 8.67
C LEU A 120 6.62 -14.62 9.04
N HIS A 121 5.70 -14.03 8.27
CA HIS A 121 5.16 -12.69 8.57
C HIS A 121 4.46 -12.60 9.93
N GLN A 122 3.80 -13.66 10.38
CA GLN A 122 3.21 -13.71 11.72
C GLN A 122 4.29 -13.64 12.80
N GLY A 123 5.36 -14.43 12.66
CA GLY A 123 6.52 -14.34 13.55
C GLY A 123 7.20 -12.98 13.50
N MET A 124 7.37 -12.42 12.30
CA MET A 124 7.96 -11.10 12.10
C MET A 124 7.11 -9.97 12.70
N THR A 125 5.79 -10.12 12.75
CA THR A 125 4.89 -9.16 13.42
C THR A 125 5.25 -9.00 14.89
N TYR A 126 5.55 -10.08 15.59
CA TYR A 126 5.97 -10.03 17.00
C TYR A 126 7.25 -9.21 17.21
N TYR A 127 8.16 -9.20 16.23
CA TYR A 127 9.42 -8.47 16.28
C TYR A 127 9.36 -7.10 15.58
N ASP A 128 8.15 -6.61 15.24
CA ASP A 128 7.94 -5.38 14.47
C ASP A 128 8.76 -5.33 13.15
N ALA A 129 8.90 -6.47 12.50
CA ALA A 129 9.73 -6.67 11.33
C ALA A 129 8.94 -7.12 10.08
N THR A 130 7.62 -7.22 10.19
CA THR A 130 6.78 -7.58 9.03
C THR A 130 6.67 -6.41 8.07
N PHE A 131 6.35 -6.72 6.82
CA PHE A 131 6.12 -5.72 5.77
C PHE A 131 4.83 -6.04 5.02
N TRP A 132 4.25 -5.04 4.39
CA TRP A 132 3.07 -5.18 3.56
C TRP A 132 3.43 -5.91 2.26
N VAL A 133 2.61 -6.89 1.85
CA VAL A 133 2.84 -7.75 0.67
C VAL A 133 1.97 -7.38 -0.52
N GLY A 134 1.21 -6.30 -0.44
CA GLY A 134 0.49 -5.69 -1.55
C GLY A 134 -0.84 -6.31 -1.94
N ALA A 135 -1.06 -7.60 -1.71
CA ALA A 135 -2.23 -8.32 -2.21
C ALA A 135 -3.56 -7.87 -1.56
N ASN A 136 -3.53 -7.61 -0.25
CA ASN A 136 -4.67 -7.12 0.51
C ASN A 136 -4.19 -6.41 1.77
N ALA A 137 -4.79 -5.29 2.14
CA ALA A 137 -4.53 -4.63 3.42
C ALA A 137 -5.59 -3.59 3.75
N VAL A 138 -5.82 -3.37 5.05
CA VAL A 138 -6.43 -2.14 5.56
C VAL A 138 -5.30 -1.25 6.06
N ILE A 139 -5.27 -0.01 5.60
CA ILE A 139 -4.22 0.97 5.87
C ILE A 139 -4.85 2.19 6.53
N ARG A 140 -4.25 2.66 7.62
CA ARG A 140 -4.65 3.91 8.28
C ARG A 140 -4.22 5.11 7.43
N LYS A 141 -5.18 5.98 7.09
CA LYS A 141 -4.93 7.14 6.21
C LYS A 141 -3.87 8.08 6.77
N ALA A 142 -3.88 8.32 8.09
CA ALA A 142 -2.88 9.14 8.76
C ALA A 142 -1.43 8.64 8.54
N ALA A 143 -1.24 7.33 8.50
CA ALA A 143 0.07 6.75 8.22
C ALA A 143 0.52 7.00 6.76
N LEU A 144 -0.41 6.98 5.81
CA LEU A 144 -0.13 7.34 4.42
C LEU A 144 0.17 8.83 4.28
N ASP A 145 -0.49 9.70 5.06
CA ASP A 145 -0.22 11.13 5.06
C ASP A 145 1.19 11.44 5.59
N ASP A 146 1.65 10.73 6.61
CA ASP A 146 2.99 10.88 7.18
C ASP A 146 4.11 10.53 6.17
N ILE A 147 3.90 9.54 5.31
CA ILE A 147 4.89 9.14 4.29
C ILE A 147 4.67 9.83 2.94
N CYS A 148 3.69 10.74 2.84
CA CYS A 148 3.36 11.41 1.60
C CYS A 148 4.49 12.32 1.12
N VAL A 149 4.95 12.09 -0.10
CA VAL A 149 5.91 12.95 -0.78
C VAL A 149 5.16 13.82 -1.80
N VAL A 150 5.37 15.13 -1.71
CA VAL A 150 4.81 16.09 -2.66
C VAL A 150 5.89 16.49 -3.65
N SER A 151 5.62 16.30 -4.92
CA SER A 151 6.51 16.68 -6.03
C SER A 151 5.78 17.54 -7.05
N THR A 152 6.53 18.22 -7.89
CA THR A 152 5.97 19.03 -8.98
C THR A 152 6.40 18.42 -10.31
N GLU A 153 5.43 18.06 -11.14
CA GLU A 153 5.64 17.57 -12.51
C GLU A 153 5.08 18.61 -13.50
N GLY A 154 5.95 19.40 -14.08
CA GLY A 154 5.54 20.56 -14.89
C GLY A 154 4.76 21.57 -14.07
N THR A 155 3.48 21.79 -14.39
CA THR A 155 2.57 22.68 -13.66
C THR A 155 1.72 21.99 -12.60
N ARG A 156 1.92 20.68 -12.39
CA ARG A 156 1.07 19.85 -11.52
C ARG A 156 1.78 19.49 -10.23
N THR A 157 1.02 19.52 -9.15
CA THR A 157 1.44 18.94 -7.86
C THR A 157 1.01 17.48 -7.82
N VAL A 158 1.98 16.58 -7.65
CA VAL A 158 1.76 15.13 -7.51
C VAL A 158 2.02 14.72 -6.08
N LYS A 159 1.04 14.07 -5.46
CA LYS A 159 1.16 13.48 -4.12
C LYS A 159 1.39 11.99 -4.25
N THR A 160 2.49 11.50 -3.71
CA THR A 160 2.87 10.09 -3.69
C THR A 160 2.79 9.57 -2.26
N TYR A 161 1.78 8.79 -1.96
CA TYR A 161 1.55 8.14 -0.66
C TYR A 161 2.18 6.76 -0.60
N ILE A 162 2.13 6.04 -1.73
CA ILE A 162 2.70 4.72 -1.91
C ILE A 162 3.81 4.86 -2.94
N GLN A 163 5.00 4.38 -2.61
CA GLN A 163 6.17 4.52 -3.49
C GLN A 163 5.94 3.81 -4.82
N ASP A 164 6.40 4.43 -5.91
CA ASP A 164 6.20 3.91 -7.28
C ASP A 164 7.52 3.69 -8.04
N ARG A 165 8.67 3.83 -7.34
CA ARG A 165 10.00 3.73 -7.93
C ARG A 165 10.42 2.29 -8.22
N THR A 166 9.81 1.33 -7.53
CA THR A 166 10.13 -0.09 -7.67
C THR A 166 8.87 -0.90 -8.00
N VAL A 167 9.08 -2.14 -8.38
CA VAL A 167 7.97 -3.09 -8.66
C VAL A 167 7.45 -3.79 -7.41
N ILE A 168 7.90 -3.37 -6.24
CA ILE A 168 7.45 -3.82 -4.90
C ILE A 168 7.16 -2.59 -4.03
N GLU A 169 6.25 -1.78 -4.53
CA GLU A 169 5.78 -0.53 -3.93
C GLU A 169 5.32 -0.68 -2.48
N ASP A 170 4.76 -1.82 -2.17
CA ASP A 170 4.27 -2.25 -0.87
C ASP A 170 5.41 -2.38 0.16
N THR A 171 6.43 -3.17 -0.18
CA THR A 171 7.60 -3.36 0.68
C THR A 171 8.39 -2.06 0.83
N GLU A 172 8.55 -1.27 -0.23
CA GLU A 172 9.24 0.01 -0.17
C GLU A 172 8.50 0.99 0.75
N SER A 173 7.17 1.09 0.66
CA SER A 173 6.35 1.93 1.53
C SER A 173 6.37 1.45 2.99
N SER A 174 6.51 0.14 3.22
CA SER A 174 6.64 -0.42 4.58
C SER A 174 7.90 0.09 5.29
N ILE A 175 9.00 0.27 4.56
CA ILE A 175 10.23 0.85 5.11
C ILE A 175 10.01 2.31 5.53
N ASP A 176 9.28 3.09 4.72
CA ASP A 176 8.95 4.48 5.05
C ASP A 176 8.03 4.54 6.28
N LEU A 177 6.98 3.74 6.33
CA LEU A 177 6.10 3.64 7.49
C LEU A 177 6.88 3.32 8.78
N GLY A 178 7.75 2.30 8.73
CA GLY A 178 8.61 1.96 9.84
C GLY A 178 9.53 3.10 10.25
N TYR A 179 10.07 3.90 9.32
CA TYR A 179 10.89 5.08 9.63
C TYR A 179 10.12 6.12 10.43
N PHE A 180 8.85 6.34 10.12
CA PHE A 180 7.97 7.25 10.86
C PHE A 180 7.39 6.66 12.16
N GLY A 181 7.84 5.48 12.56
CA GLY A 181 7.41 4.82 13.81
C GLY A 181 6.02 4.20 13.75
N TRP A 182 5.56 3.86 12.55
CA TRP A 182 4.36 3.09 12.35
C TRP A 182 4.65 1.59 12.37
N HIS A 183 3.70 0.80 12.87
CA HIS A 183 3.77 -0.65 12.95
C HIS A 183 2.92 -1.31 11.87
N LEU A 184 3.33 -2.48 11.43
CA LEU A 184 2.59 -3.31 10.51
C LEU A 184 2.25 -4.64 11.20
N VAL A 185 1.08 -5.17 10.91
CA VAL A 185 0.57 -6.41 11.53
C VAL A 185 0.11 -7.38 10.45
N ASN A 186 0.54 -8.62 10.56
CA ASN A 186 -0.02 -9.71 9.79
C ASN A 186 -1.07 -10.43 10.64
N TYR A 187 -2.35 -10.27 10.28
CA TYR A 187 -3.48 -10.87 11.00
C TYR A 187 -3.39 -12.40 10.91
N PRO A 188 -3.67 -13.15 11.98
CA PRO A 188 -3.41 -14.59 12.00
C PRO A 188 -4.35 -15.41 11.12
N GLU A 189 -5.58 -14.94 10.90
CA GLU A 189 -6.57 -15.69 10.13
C GLU A 189 -6.53 -15.33 8.63
N ARG A 190 -6.75 -16.32 7.79
CA ARG A 190 -6.91 -16.10 6.35
C ARG A 190 -8.30 -15.59 6.04
N LEU A 191 -8.39 -14.34 5.62
CA LEU A 191 -9.64 -13.67 5.25
C LEU A 191 -9.68 -13.28 3.76
N SER A 192 -8.68 -13.70 2.97
CA SER A 192 -8.62 -13.39 1.54
C SER A 192 -8.07 -14.54 0.71
N TYR A 193 -8.41 -14.52 -0.57
CA TYR A 193 -7.92 -15.41 -1.62
C TYR A 193 -7.55 -14.57 -2.84
N SER A 194 -6.55 -15.01 -3.61
CA SER A 194 -6.08 -14.32 -4.81
C SER A 194 -5.64 -15.34 -5.85
N ALA A 195 -5.55 -14.93 -7.10
CA ALA A 195 -5.01 -15.80 -8.14
C ALA A 195 -3.53 -16.11 -7.87
N THR A 196 -3.13 -17.31 -8.23
CA THR A 196 -1.73 -17.72 -8.21
C THR A 196 -1.28 -18.09 -9.63
N PRO A 197 0.02 -18.03 -9.93
CA PRO A 197 0.52 -18.34 -11.27
C PRO A 197 0.06 -19.72 -11.75
N PRO A 198 -0.58 -19.83 -12.94
CA PRO A 198 -1.15 -21.08 -13.43
C PRO A 198 -0.12 -22.06 -13.98
N ASP A 199 1.07 -21.57 -14.32
CA ASP A 199 2.16 -22.32 -14.92
C ASP A 199 3.53 -21.92 -14.35
N PHE A 200 4.55 -22.75 -14.64
CA PHE A 200 5.89 -22.55 -14.12
C PHE A 200 6.56 -21.28 -14.66
N GLY A 201 6.34 -20.92 -15.92
CA GLY A 201 6.89 -19.70 -16.54
C GLY A 201 6.38 -18.45 -15.82
N SER A 202 5.06 -18.35 -15.62
CA SER A 202 4.43 -17.24 -14.89
C SER A 202 4.91 -17.16 -13.43
N LEU A 203 5.12 -18.31 -12.77
CA LEU A 203 5.67 -18.37 -11.42
C LEU A 203 7.10 -17.80 -11.36
N VAL A 204 7.96 -18.19 -12.31
CA VAL A 204 9.34 -17.69 -12.40
C VAL A 204 9.36 -16.18 -12.64
N VAL A 205 8.53 -15.67 -13.54
CA VAL A 205 8.41 -14.22 -13.82
C VAL A 205 8.01 -13.46 -12.56
N GLN A 206 7.00 -13.94 -11.82
CA GLN A 206 6.54 -13.32 -10.57
C GLN A 206 7.67 -13.29 -9.52
N ARG A 207 8.34 -14.42 -9.27
CA ARG A 207 9.40 -14.52 -8.26
C ARG A 207 10.62 -13.67 -8.62
N ARG A 208 10.99 -13.63 -9.92
CA ARG A 208 12.06 -12.77 -10.42
C ARG A 208 11.74 -11.29 -10.19
N ARG A 209 10.50 -10.86 -10.42
CA ARG A 209 10.05 -9.49 -10.15
C ARG A 209 10.23 -9.14 -8.68
N TRP A 210 9.79 -10.00 -7.77
CA TRP A 210 9.93 -9.77 -6.33
C TRP A 210 11.39 -9.72 -5.88
N ALA A 211 12.21 -10.65 -6.34
CA ALA A 211 13.63 -10.68 -6.02
C ALA A 211 14.36 -9.43 -6.51
N ASN A 212 14.12 -9.02 -7.76
CA ASN A 212 14.72 -7.79 -8.31
C ASN A 212 14.27 -6.54 -7.54
N GLY A 213 12.98 -6.43 -7.20
CA GLY A 213 12.47 -5.35 -6.37
C GLY A 213 13.17 -5.31 -5.02
N GLY A 214 13.30 -6.47 -4.33
CA GLY A 214 14.02 -6.59 -3.06
C GLY A 214 15.47 -6.08 -3.15
N LEU A 215 16.19 -6.42 -4.21
CA LEU A 215 17.55 -5.93 -4.42
C LEU A 215 17.61 -4.40 -4.59
N LEU A 216 16.65 -3.82 -5.29
CA LEU A 216 16.62 -2.36 -5.53
C LEU A 216 16.39 -1.55 -4.25
N ILE A 217 15.64 -2.07 -3.28
CA ILE A 217 15.35 -1.34 -2.04
C ILE A 217 16.42 -1.50 -0.95
N ILE A 218 17.36 -2.43 -1.09
CA ILE A 218 18.42 -2.68 -0.10
C ILE A 218 19.18 -1.38 0.24
N GLY A 219 19.56 -0.60 -0.76
CA GLY A 219 20.26 0.67 -0.54
C GLY A 219 19.44 1.69 0.27
N LYS A 220 18.12 1.75 0.07
CA LYS A 220 17.20 2.59 0.86
C LYS A 220 17.15 2.10 2.31
N PHE A 221 17.00 0.80 2.50
CA PHE A 221 16.95 0.18 3.83
C PHE A 221 18.20 0.51 4.66
N PHE A 222 19.39 0.32 4.12
CA PHE A 222 20.63 0.64 4.83
C PHE A 222 20.77 2.13 5.17
N ARG A 223 20.35 3.04 4.28
CA ARG A 223 20.35 4.48 4.58
C ARG A 223 19.44 4.82 5.76
N ILE A 224 18.25 4.22 5.82
CA ILE A 224 17.29 4.45 6.92
C ILE A 224 17.82 3.89 8.24
N VAL A 225 18.36 2.66 8.23
CA VAL A 225 18.96 2.06 9.41
C VAL A 225 20.12 2.94 9.95
N HIS A 226 20.97 3.43 9.05
CA HIS A 226 22.08 4.31 9.42
C HIS A 226 21.58 5.64 10.01
N ALA A 227 20.57 6.27 9.40
CA ALA A 227 19.97 7.51 9.90
C ALA A 227 19.36 7.34 11.31
N ARG A 228 18.65 6.24 11.55
CA ARG A 228 18.10 5.92 12.89
C ARG A 228 19.20 5.71 13.93
N HIS A 229 20.28 5.05 13.55
CA HIS A 229 21.42 4.84 14.47
C HIS A 229 22.07 6.15 14.87
N GLN A 230 22.22 7.10 13.94
CA GLN A 230 22.75 8.43 14.25
C GLN A 230 21.81 9.21 15.17
N GLN A 231 20.49 9.17 14.96
CA GLN A 231 19.52 9.83 15.82
C GLN A 231 19.50 9.23 17.25
N GLY A 232 19.62 7.90 17.37
CA GLY A 232 19.73 7.22 18.66
C GLY A 232 20.97 7.62 19.45
N ASN A 233 22.10 7.86 18.80
CA ASN A 233 23.32 8.33 19.44
C ASN A 233 23.23 9.79 19.90
N ASP A 234 22.46 10.63 19.19
CA ASP A 234 22.23 12.03 19.57
C ASP A 234 21.36 12.17 20.83
N VAL A 235 20.41 11.25 21.01
CA VAL A 235 19.54 11.25 22.22
C VAL A 235 20.29 10.78 23.45
N SER A 236 21.24 9.84 23.32
CA SER A 236 22.07 9.39 24.43
C SER A 236 23.08 10.45 24.93
N GLY A 237 23.43 11.43 24.06
CA GLY A 237 24.28 12.57 24.40
C GLY A 237 23.56 13.71 25.13
N ARG A 238 22.22 13.70 25.22
CA ARG A 238 21.43 14.74 25.89
C ARG A 238 20.97 14.39 27.31
N CYS A 239 21.30 13.19 27.79
CA CYS A 239 21.00 12.72 29.15
C CYS A 239 22.24 12.65 30.03
N ALA A 240 23.27 13.48 29.77
CA ALA A 240 24.45 13.66 30.62
C ALA A 240 24.52 15.07 31.19
#